data_4d078c5f7bcc27af71763d5a50eaf7fc
#
_entry.id   4d078c5f7bcc27af71763d5a50eaf7fc
#
_cell.length_a   1.000
_cell.length_b   1.000
_cell.length_c   1.000
_cell.angle_alpha   90.00
_cell.angle_beta   90.00
_cell.angle_gamma   90.00
#
_symmetry.space_group_name_H-M   'P 1'
#
loop_
_entity.id
_entity.type
_entity.pdbx_description
1 polymer ?
#
loop_
_entity_poly.entity_id
_entity_poly.type
_entity_poly.pdbx_seq_one_letter_code
_entity_poly.pdbx_strand_id
1 'polypeptide(L)'
;MDINYDYFIRTTDADHKQFVRECLQKLWDKGEIYSKEYEGWYSVGEERFFSEEELVDGKDPISGRPVEWLKEKNYFFKMGMYQQKLITHLEENPDWILPDYRRNEILGFLKQPLNDLCISRPKSRLSWGIPLPFDDEYVTYVWFDALINYVSGVRNRTYENGEPIWPASYHLIGKDILTTHCVYWPTMLMALEIPLPKHVLAHGWWLTGGSKMSKSSGTGVNPMDYMEQFGVDAFRYFLAREMVVGQDCTFSDDAFKRRINSDLANDLGNVLNRVHRLVLTNFEGKLPKATQIDAPAQELITLANQVREQVFSGITQVKLSQVIEDIMSLVRGINRYLEIKAPWKLAKDPSAKDELASVLFTAAEAVRLSLCFLWPVMPTKTMEGLAMLGTTCEGEKDLHWGKFQGGESFGEGAPLFPRIEVEKAPPPPAKTKEQNKPVLATDVPSLLDLRCAKIISVEDHPDAESLYVLKVDAGESEVRTICSGLKKSYTPEELKDRLILLFANLKPAPLRGIMSMGMLLAGDGEEGKAVLVDPPANTPIGTRALFKGIIPSESRELKIKDFDKISLYVKDKTIFCNDNRLEFNGTPVSCDVKDEASVH
;
A
#
# COMPACT_ATOMS: atom_id res chain seq x y z
N MET A 1 0.33 -20.96 -2.90
CA MET A 1 -0.56 -19.89 -2.37
C MET A 1 -1.84 -20.46 -1.77
N ASP A 2 -2.08 -21.77 -1.92
CA ASP A 2 -3.32 -22.45 -1.48
C ASP A 2 -4.58 -21.71 -1.96
N ILE A 3 -4.58 -21.37 -3.25
CA ILE A 3 -5.71 -20.74 -3.91
C ILE A 3 -6.58 -21.84 -4.48
N ASN A 4 -7.81 -21.97 -3.97
CA ASN A 4 -8.81 -22.84 -4.49
C ASN A 4 -9.75 -22.03 -5.40
N TYR A 5 -9.81 -22.37 -6.67
CA TYR A 5 -10.68 -21.71 -7.66
C TYR A 5 -11.69 -22.72 -8.22
N ASP A 6 -12.90 -22.26 -8.44
CA ASP A 6 -13.99 -23.11 -8.94
C ASP A 6 -13.92 -23.27 -10.46
N TYR A 7 -13.36 -22.29 -11.15
CA TYR A 7 -13.25 -22.31 -12.60
C TYR A 7 -12.06 -21.51 -13.12
N PHE A 8 -11.36 -22.09 -14.10
CA PHE A 8 -10.27 -21.47 -14.82
C PHE A 8 -10.61 -21.43 -16.32
N ILE A 9 -10.71 -20.22 -16.91
CA ILE A 9 -11.00 -20.00 -18.31
C ILE A 9 -9.74 -19.58 -19.08
N ARG A 10 -9.70 -20.00 -20.34
CA ARG A 10 -8.74 -19.51 -21.34
C ARG A 10 -9.48 -18.87 -22.51
N THR A 11 -8.97 -17.74 -23.00
CA THR A 11 -9.53 -17.08 -24.20
C THR A 11 -9.32 -17.92 -25.47
N THR A 12 -8.52 -18.97 -25.39
CA THR A 12 -8.37 -19.98 -26.45
C THR A 12 -9.46 -21.06 -26.47
N ASP A 13 -10.31 -21.13 -25.45
CA ASP A 13 -11.39 -22.11 -25.35
C ASP A 13 -12.42 -21.91 -26.45
N ALA A 14 -12.89 -23.01 -27.03
CA ALA A 14 -13.82 -22.97 -28.18
C ALA A 14 -15.15 -22.28 -27.84
N ASP A 15 -15.70 -22.54 -26.63
CA ASP A 15 -16.96 -21.94 -26.17
C ASP A 15 -16.79 -20.41 -25.97
N HIS A 16 -15.65 -19.99 -25.43
CA HIS A 16 -15.32 -18.56 -25.30
C HIS A 16 -15.26 -17.88 -26.67
N LYS A 17 -14.49 -18.43 -27.61
CA LYS A 17 -14.37 -17.87 -28.98
C LYS A 17 -15.72 -17.77 -29.69
N GLN A 18 -16.54 -18.78 -29.54
CA GLN A 18 -17.88 -18.77 -30.11
C GLN A 18 -18.73 -17.65 -29.50
N PHE A 19 -18.70 -17.50 -28.18
CA PHE A 19 -19.49 -16.46 -27.52
C PHE A 19 -19.02 -15.05 -27.87
N VAL A 20 -17.71 -14.82 -27.99
CA VAL A 20 -17.17 -13.54 -28.47
C VAL A 20 -17.70 -13.21 -29.86
N ARG A 21 -17.73 -14.19 -30.79
CA ARG A 21 -18.31 -14.02 -32.13
C ARG A 21 -19.80 -13.70 -32.09
N GLU A 22 -20.57 -14.35 -31.22
CA GLU A 22 -21.98 -14.06 -31.01
C GLU A 22 -22.20 -12.62 -30.50
N CYS A 23 -21.38 -12.15 -29.54
CA CYS A 23 -21.42 -10.78 -29.05
C CYS A 23 -21.12 -9.77 -30.15
N LEU A 24 -20.05 -10.01 -30.93
CA LEU A 24 -19.67 -9.16 -32.06
C LEU A 24 -20.76 -9.09 -33.12
N GLN A 25 -21.37 -10.24 -33.49
CA GLN A 25 -22.47 -10.28 -34.46
C GLN A 25 -23.68 -9.50 -33.94
N LYS A 26 -24.06 -9.69 -32.66
CA LYS A 26 -25.17 -8.95 -32.05
C LYS A 26 -24.99 -7.43 -32.14
N LEU A 27 -23.76 -6.93 -31.84
CA LEU A 27 -23.47 -5.49 -31.91
C LEU A 27 -23.41 -4.98 -33.37
N TRP A 28 -22.93 -5.82 -34.30
CA TRP A 28 -22.95 -5.51 -35.74
C TRP A 28 -24.39 -5.38 -36.27
N ASP A 29 -25.24 -6.33 -35.96
CA ASP A 29 -26.64 -6.34 -36.39
C ASP A 29 -27.43 -5.17 -35.79
N LYS A 30 -27.08 -4.71 -34.59
CA LYS A 30 -27.62 -3.51 -33.97
C LYS A 30 -27.09 -2.19 -34.60
N GLY A 31 -26.07 -2.26 -35.48
CA GLY A 31 -25.40 -1.08 -36.03
C GLY A 31 -24.54 -0.33 -35.03
N GLU A 32 -24.12 -0.96 -33.96
CA GLU A 32 -23.25 -0.41 -32.93
C GLU A 32 -21.77 -0.60 -33.24
N ILE A 33 -21.44 -1.39 -34.25
CA ILE A 33 -20.12 -1.52 -34.84
C ILE A 33 -20.17 -0.97 -36.27
N TYR A 34 -19.13 -0.20 -36.65
CA TYR A 34 -18.97 0.34 -37.99
C TYR A 34 -17.51 0.28 -38.43
N SER A 35 -17.25 0.35 -39.73
CA SER A 35 -15.90 0.43 -40.26
C SER A 35 -15.54 1.86 -40.63
N LYS A 36 -14.28 2.24 -40.35
CA LYS A 36 -13.72 3.55 -40.71
C LYS A 36 -12.27 3.38 -41.11
N GLU A 37 -11.85 4.10 -42.16
CA GLU A 37 -10.43 4.31 -42.40
C GLU A 37 -9.90 5.25 -41.32
N TYR A 38 -8.82 4.84 -40.67
CA TYR A 38 -8.09 5.62 -39.67
C TYR A 38 -6.65 5.81 -40.12
N GLU A 39 -6.17 7.01 -39.98
CA GLU A 39 -4.75 7.31 -40.21
C GLU A 39 -4.18 8.00 -38.97
N GLY A 40 -2.96 7.64 -38.59
CA GLY A 40 -2.32 8.18 -37.40
C GLY A 40 -0.98 7.53 -37.11
N TRP A 41 -0.32 8.02 -36.07
CA TRP A 41 0.94 7.49 -35.59
C TRP A 41 0.72 6.21 -34.79
N TYR A 42 1.24 5.11 -35.26
CA TYR A 42 1.07 3.79 -34.65
C TYR A 42 2.33 3.35 -33.92
N SER A 43 2.19 2.96 -32.66
CA SER A 43 3.24 2.28 -31.90
C SER A 43 3.09 0.77 -32.02
N VAL A 44 4.10 0.12 -32.60
CA VAL A 44 4.14 -1.35 -32.68
C VAL A 44 4.32 -1.98 -31.29
N GLY A 45 4.97 -1.28 -30.37
CA GLY A 45 5.23 -1.79 -29.03
C GLY A 45 4.00 -1.80 -28.11
N GLU A 46 3.17 -0.75 -28.23
CA GLU A 46 1.95 -0.58 -27.44
C GLU A 46 0.69 -1.03 -28.20
N GLU A 47 0.84 -1.44 -29.46
CA GLU A 47 -0.22 -1.88 -30.37
C GLU A 47 -1.40 -0.88 -30.47
N ARG A 48 -1.10 0.44 -30.40
CA ARG A 48 -2.11 1.50 -30.46
C ARG A 48 -1.70 2.66 -31.34
N PHE A 49 -2.72 3.41 -31.81
CA PHE A 49 -2.52 4.69 -32.47
C PHE A 49 -2.43 5.82 -31.44
N PHE A 50 -1.62 6.81 -31.79
CA PHE A 50 -1.48 8.07 -31.05
C PHE A 50 -1.85 9.23 -31.98
N SER A 51 -2.45 10.27 -31.44
CA SER A 51 -2.52 11.56 -32.10
C SER A 51 -1.14 12.25 -32.08
N GLU A 52 -0.92 13.21 -32.92
CA GLU A 52 0.35 13.96 -32.96
C GLU A 52 0.62 14.67 -31.63
N GLU A 53 -0.44 15.12 -30.94
CA GLU A 53 -0.39 15.80 -29.64
C GLU A 53 0.00 14.85 -28.49
N GLU A 54 -0.24 13.56 -28.64
CA GLU A 54 0.13 12.54 -27.63
C GLU A 54 1.61 12.13 -27.73
N LEU A 55 2.30 12.42 -28.83
CA LEU A 55 3.69 12.03 -29.01
C LEU A 55 4.64 12.93 -28.20
N VAL A 56 5.68 12.33 -27.66
CA VAL A 56 6.79 13.04 -27.01
C VAL A 56 8.02 12.93 -27.91
N ASP A 57 8.50 14.05 -28.44
CA ASP A 57 9.60 14.12 -29.41
C ASP A 57 9.38 13.21 -30.63
N GLY A 58 8.15 13.11 -31.13
CA GLY A 58 7.78 12.26 -32.26
C GLY A 58 7.84 10.76 -31.98
N LYS A 59 7.83 10.36 -30.70
CA LYS A 59 7.91 8.98 -30.25
C LYS A 59 6.74 8.64 -29.33
N ASP A 60 6.51 7.36 -29.15
CA ASP A 60 5.59 6.78 -28.16
C ASP A 60 5.92 7.30 -26.76
N PRO A 61 5.00 7.97 -26.06
CA PRO A 61 5.23 8.54 -24.75
C PRO A 61 5.42 7.50 -23.64
N ILE A 62 5.01 6.24 -23.87
CA ILE A 62 5.08 5.16 -22.87
C ILE A 62 6.40 4.39 -23.02
N SER A 63 6.69 3.95 -24.25
CA SER A 63 7.86 3.10 -24.51
C SER A 63 9.10 3.87 -25.01
N GLY A 64 8.96 5.14 -25.42
CA GLY A 64 10.00 5.95 -26.03
C GLY A 64 10.46 5.45 -27.41
N ARG A 65 9.74 4.49 -28.02
CA ARG A 65 10.07 3.90 -29.32
C ARG A 65 9.54 4.74 -30.47
N PRO A 66 10.14 4.64 -31.67
CA PRO A 66 9.62 5.27 -32.86
C PRO A 66 8.19 4.80 -33.17
N VAL A 67 7.38 5.70 -33.70
CA VAL A 67 6.04 5.41 -34.23
C VAL A 67 6.04 5.49 -35.75
N GLU A 68 5.12 4.79 -36.38
CA GLU A 68 4.97 4.76 -37.84
C GLU A 68 3.64 5.39 -38.24
N TRP A 69 3.64 6.20 -39.32
CA TRP A 69 2.38 6.73 -39.85
C TRP A 69 1.68 5.64 -40.66
N LEU A 70 0.45 5.31 -40.28
CA LEU A 70 -0.30 4.26 -40.92
C LEU A 70 -1.70 4.75 -41.31
N LYS A 71 -2.14 4.28 -42.47
CA LYS A 71 -3.52 4.39 -42.91
C LYS A 71 -4.12 3.00 -43.04
N GLU A 72 -5.17 2.73 -42.25
CA GLU A 72 -5.75 1.41 -42.17
C GLU A 72 -7.26 1.47 -41.96
N LYS A 73 -8.02 0.60 -42.59
CA LYS A 73 -9.42 0.37 -42.27
C LYS A 73 -9.50 -0.46 -41.02
N ASN A 74 -10.30 -0.03 -40.04
CA ASN A 74 -10.58 -0.80 -38.83
C ASN A 74 -12.08 -0.72 -38.48
N TYR A 75 -12.51 -1.59 -37.57
CA TYR A 75 -13.86 -1.63 -37.02
C TYR A 75 -13.88 -0.99 -35.63
N PHE A 76 -14.92 -0.19 -35.37
CA PHE A 76 -15.07 0.60 -34.16
C PHE A 76 -16.42 0.30 -33.50
N PHE A 77 -16.38 0.12 -32.19
CA PHE A 77 -17.56 0.05 -31.35
C PHE A 77 -17.95 1.46 -30.92
N LYS A 78 -19.23 1.84 -31.07
CA LYS A 78 -19.79 3.16 -30.72
C LYS A 78 -19.86 3.37 -29.21
N MET A 79 -18.71 3.34 -28.56
CA MET A 79 -18.57 3.44 -27.09
C MET A 79 -19.10 4.78 -26.56
N GLY A 80 -18.90 5.87 -27.31
CA GLY A 80 -19.35 7.21 -26.93
C GLY A 80 -20.85 7.32 -26.66
N MET A 81 -21.68 6.49 -27.30
CA MET A 81 -23.13 6.45 -27.06
C MET A 81 -23.51 6.06 -25.63
N TYR A 82 -22.64 5.36 -24.93
CA TYR A 82 -22.88 4.86 -23.57
C TYR A 82 -22.33 5.73 -22.48
N GLN A 83 -21.59 6.81 -22.81
CA GLN A 83 -20.93 7.68 -21.85
C GLN A 83 -21.87 8.21 -20.77
N GLN A 84 -22.98 8.82 -21.17
CA GLN A 84 -23.94 9.40 -20.21
C GLN A 84 -24.58 8.33 -19.32
N LYS A 85 -24.91 7.18 -19.89
CA LYS A 85 -25.47 6.05 -19.13
C LYS A 85 -24.46 5.52 -18.09
N LEU A 86 -23.18 5.48 -18.45
CA LEU A 86 -22.11 5.09 -17.53
C LEU A 86 -21.93 6.13 -16.42
N ILE A 87 -21.92 7.44 -16.74
CA ILE A 87 -21.83 8.51 -15.73
C ILE A 87 -22.98 8.38 -14.73
N THR A 88 -24.21 8.27 -15.21
CA THR A 88 -25.40 8.09 -14.36
C THR A 88 -25.25 6.87 -13.45
N HIS A 89 -24.79 5.73 -14.00
CA HIS A 89 -24.56 4.52 -13.19
C HIS A 89 -23.53 4.76 -12.07
N LEU A 90 -22.43 5.47 -12.36
CA LEU A 90 -21.39 5.80 -11.37
C LEU A 90 -21.87 6.78 -10.29
N GLU A 91 -22.79 7.66 -10.63
CA GLU A 91 -23.40 8.61 -9.68
C GLU A 91 -24.40 7.92 -8.74
N GLU A 92 -25.21 7.03 -9.30
CA GLU A 92 -26.21 6.25 -8.54
C GLU A 92 -25.60 5.13 -7.68
N ASN A 93 -24.38 4.64 -8.03
CA ASN A 93 -23.70 3.55 -7.35
C ASN A 93 -22.29 4.00 -6.90
N PRO A 94 -22.18 4.78 -5.83
CA PRO A 94 -20.91 5.37 -5.39
C PRO A 94 -19.84 4.35 -4.98
N ASP A 95 -20.22 3.13 -4.62
CA ASP A 95 -19.37 2.01 -4.22
C ASP A 95 -19.08 1.01 -5.36
N TRP A 96 -19.53 1.31 -6.60
CA TRP A 96 -19.30 0.42 -7.73
C TRP A 96 -17.82 0.28 -8.09
N ILE A 97 -17.02 1.36 -7.94
CA ILE A 97 -15.54 1.33 -8.08
C ILE A 97 -14.91 1.57 -6.71
N LEU A 98 -14.07 0.63 -6.29
CA LEU A 98 -13.35 0.69 -5.03
C LEU A 98 -11.83 0.70 -5.26
N PRO A 99 -11.10 1.46 -4.45
CA PRO A 99 -11.55 2.49 -3.51
C PRO A 99 -12.11 3.73 -4.22
N ASP A 100 -12.81 4.59 -3.48
CA ASP A 100 -13.58 5.74 -3.97
C ASP A 100 -12.79 6.73 -4.83
N TYR A 101 -11.53 6.99 -4.51
CA TYR A 101 -10.69 7.88 -5.31
C TYR A 101 -10.44 7.33 -6.73
N ARG A 102 -10.51 6.01 -6.96
CA ARG A 102 -10.47 5.40 -8.30
C ARG A 102 -11.73 5.71 -9.11
N ARG A 103 -12.88 5.77 -8.43
CA ARG A 103 -14.12 6.25 -9.03
C ARG A 103 -13.98 7.72 -9.49
N ASN A 104 -13.39 8.57 -8.64
CA ASN A 104 -13.15 9.96 -8.98
C ASN A 104 -12.21 10.14 -10.18
N GLU A 105 -11.21 9.26 -10.32
CA GLU A 105 -10.32 9.19 -11.49
C GLU A 105 -11.13 8.90 -12.77
N ILE A 106 -12.01 7.90 -12.75
CA ILE A 106 -12.87 7.57 -13.89
C ILE A 106 -13.87 8.68 -14.20
N LEU A 107 -14.51 9.28 -13.20
CA LEU A 107 -15.40 10.44 -13.41
C LEU A 107 -14.62 11.62 -14.00
N GLY A 108 -13.37 11.83 -13.58
CA GLY A 108 -12.46 12.81 -14.17
C GLY A 108 -12.19 12.53 -15.65
N PHE A 109 -11.91 11.28 -16.00
CA PHE A 109 -11.71 10.83 -17.39
C PHE A 109 -12.98 11.04 -18.25
N LEU A 110 -14.15 10.73 -17.71
CA LEU A 110 -15.45 10.85 -18.40
C LEU A 110 -15.93 12.31 -18.57
N LYS A 111 -15.21 13.31 -18.07
CA LYS A 111 -15.50 14.74 -18.41
C LYS A 111 -15.18 15.08 -19.86
N GLN A 112 -14.29 14.31 -20.48
CA GLN A 112 -14.00 14.45 -21.91
C GLN A 112 -14.92 13.50 -22.71
N PRO A 113 -15.30 13.86 -23.96
CA PRO A 113 -16.05 12.98 -24.83
C PRO A 113 -15.30 11.66 -25.06
N LEU A 114 -15.99 10.53 -24.89
CA LEU A 114 -15.43 9.23 -25.21
C LEU A 114 -15.31 9.04 -26.70
N ASN A 115 -14.13 8.68 -27.16
CA ASN A 115 -13.91 8.20 -28.52
C ASN A 115 -14.44 6.77 -28.66
N ASP A 116 -14.88 6.43 -29.88
CA ASP A 116 -15.29 5.08 -30.20
C ASP A 116 -14.08 4.13 -30.14
N LEU A 117 -14.31 2.93 -29.67
CA LEU A 117 -13.25 1.96 -29.42
C LEU A 117 -12.92 1.16 -30.68
N CYS A 118 -11.66 1.19 -31.13
CA CYS A 118 -11.18 0.30 -32.18
C CYS A 118 -11.15 -1.14 -31.67
N ILE A 119 -11.92 -2.03 -32.31
CA ILE A 119 -12.12 -3.43 -31.88
C ILE A 119 -11.55 -4.46 -32.85
N SER A 120 -10.77 -4.06 -33.85
CA SER A 120 -10.22 -4.96 -34.86
C SER A 120 -8.73 -4.77 -35.12
N ARG A 121 -8.13 -5.83 -35.68
CA ARG A 121 -6.80 -5.79 -36.31
C ARG A 121 -6.85 -6.60 -37.61
N PRO A 122 -6.26 -6.11 -38.71
CA PRO A 122 -6.13 -6.90 -39.92
C PRO A 122 -5.28 -8.14 -39.70
N LYS A 123 -5.65 -9.27 -40.31
CA LYS A 123 -4.86 -10.52 -40.24
C LYS A 123 -3.46 -10.38 -40.82
N SER A 124 -3.25 -9.44 -41.72
CA SER A 124 -1.92 -9.11 -42.24
C SER A 124 -0.93 -8.63 -41.17
N ARG A 125 -1.46 -8.06 -40.06
CA ARG A 125 -0.67 -7.64 -38.90
C ARG A 125 -0.68 -8.63 -37.76
N LEU A 126 -1.84 -9.21 -37.48
CA LEU A 126 -2.06 -10.15 -36.39
C LEU A 126 -2.72 -11.40 -36.96
N SER A 127 -1.90 -12.40 -37.28
CA SER A 127 -2.38 -13.64 -37.92
C SER A 127 -3.18 -14.56 -37.00
N TRP A 128 -3.14 -14.31 -35.68
CA TRP A 128 -3.88 -15.06 -34.66
C TRP A 128 -4.88 -14.15 -33.95
N GLY A 129 -5.91 -14.74 -33.41
CA GLY A 129 -7.01 -14.04 -32.73
C GLY A 129 -8.37 -14.62 -33.12
N ILE A 130 -9.44 -14.06 -32.60
CA ILE A 130 -10.80 -14.47 -32.95
C ILE A 130 -11.24 -13.70 -34.21
N PRO A 131 -11.53 -14.38 -35.34
CA PRO A 131 -11.98 -13.69 -36.55
C PRO A 131 -13.32 -12.99 -36.31
N LEU A 132 -13.47 -11.77 -36.86
CA LEU A 132 -14.76 -11.08 -36.87
C LEU A 132 -15.81 -11.90 -37.63
N PRO A 133 -17.04 -12.05 -37.13
CA PRO A 133 -18.07 -12.86 -37.80
C PRO A 133 -18.55 -12.25 -39.12
N PHE A 134 -18.40 -10.93 -39.31
CA PHE A 134 -18.87 -10.16 -40.47
C PHE A 134 -17.74 -9.75 -41.43
N ASP A 135 -16.47 -10.01 -41.08
CA ASP A 135 -15.29 -9.76 -41.96
C ASP A 135 -14.13 -10.62 -41.48
N ASP A 136 -13.87 -11.74 -42.16
CA ASP A 136 -12.89 -12.74 -41.76
C ASP A 136 -11.43 -12.34 -42.03
N GLU A 137 -11.19 -11.22 -42.76
CA GLU A 137 -9.86 -10.64 -42.95
C GLU A 137 -9.34 -9.91 -41.70
N TYR A 138 -10.20 -9.76 -40.68
CA TYR A 138 -9.89 -9.11 -39.41
C TYR A 138 -10.06 -10.07 -38.24
N VAL A 139 -9.25 -9.85 -37.20
CA VAL A 139 -9.41 -10.45 -35.88
C VAL A 139 -9.83 -9.40 -34.86
N THR A 140 -10.51 -9.82 -33.81
CA THR A 140 -10.93 -8.90 -32.73
C THR A 140 -9.73 -8.39 -31.94
N TYR A 141 -9.86 -7.16 -31.45
CA TYR A 141 -8.88 -6.53 -30.55
C TYR A 141 -8.90 -7.21 -29.16
N VAL A 142 -7.72 -7.35 -28.56
CA VAL A 142 -7.52 -8.12 -27.34
C VAL A 142 -8.49 -7.76 -26.21
N TRP A 143 -8.82 -6.49 -26.02
CA TRP A 143 -9.70 -6.10 -24.91
C TRP A 143 -11.17 -6.47 -25.13
N PHE A 144 -11.65 -6.52 -26.36
CA PHE A 144 -13.00 -7.04 -26.62
C PHE A 144 -13.06 -8.55 -26.39
N ASP A 145 -12.02 -9.27 -26.79
CA ASP A 145 -11.87 -10.71 -26.52
C ASP A 145 -11.73 -10.95 -25.00
N ALA A 146 -10.71 -10.35 -24.39
CA ALA A 146 -10.34 -10.63 -23.02
C ALA A 146 -11.45 -10.30 -22.00
N LEU A 147 -12.19 -9.19 -22.16
CA LEU A 147 -13.23 -8.79 -21.21
C LEU A 147 -14.47 -9.71 -21.25
N ILE A 148 -14.81 -10.22 -22.40
CA ILE A 148 -15.95 -11.15 -22.57
C ILE A 148 -15.74 -12.47 -21.79
N ASN A 149 -14.49 -12.83 -21.44
CA ASN A 149 -14.21 -14.05 -20.67
C ASN A 149 -14.97 -14.10 -19.32
N TYR A 150 -15.17 -12.95 -18.68
CA TYR A 150 -15.88 -12.88 -17.40
C TYR A 150 -17.32 -13.43 -17.50
N VAL A 151 -17.99 -13.18 -18.60
CA VAL A 151 -19.35 -13.69 -18.86
C VAL A 151 -19.30 -15.10 -19.45
N SER A 152 -18.46 -15.34 -20.48
CA SER A 152 -18.39 -16.63 -21.16
C SER A 152 -18.03 -17.78 -20.20
N GLY A 153 -17.20 -17.50 -19.19
CA GLY A 153 -16.81 -18.48 -18.18
C GLY A 153 -17.93 -18.94 -17.25
N VAL A 154 -18.98 -18.12 -17.10
CA VAL A 154 -20.03 -18.38 -16.10
C VAL A 154 -21.45 -18.34 -16.65
N ARG A 155 -21.67 -17.95 -17.91
CA ARG A 155 -23.02 -17.76 -18.52
C ARG A 155 -23.97 -18.96 -18.38
N ASN A 156 -23.42 -20.17 -18.37
CA ASN A 156 -24.17 -21.43 -18.29
C ASN A 156 -24.04 -22.09 -16.90
N ARG A 157 -23.63 -21.32 -15.86
CA ARG A 157 -23.39 -21.83 -14.52
C ARG A 157 -24.29 -21.16 -13.51
N THR A 158 -24.66 -21.93 -12.52
CA THR A 158 -25.47 -21.49 -11.38
C THR A 158 -24.82 -21.90 -10.09
N TYR A 159 -25.15 -21.21 -9.01
CA TYR A 159 -24.88 -21.66 -7.65
C TYR A 159 -25.72 -22.92 -7.33
N GLU A 160 -25.42 -23.57 -6.20
CA GLU A 160 -26.18 -24.75 -5.74
C GLU A 160 -27.68 -24.47 -5.54
N ASN A 161 -28.01 -23.23 -5.21
CA ASN A 161 -29.42 -22.77 -5.08
C ASN A 161 -30.11 -22.48 -6.42
N GLY A 162 -29.42 -22.68 -7.55
CA GLY A 162 -29.96 -22.48 -8.91
C GLY A 162 -29.87 -21.03 -9.40
N GLU A 163 -29.38 -20.09 -8.63
CA GLU A 163 -29.17 -18.69 -9.07
C GLU A 163 -27.99 -18.58 -10.04
N PRO A 164 -28.05 -17.68 -11.05
CA PRO A 164 -26.92 -17.42 -11.93
C PRO A 164 -25.70 -16.91 -11.19
N ILE A 165 -24.51 -17.35 -11.60
CA ILE A 165 -23.25 -16.83 -11.04
C ILE A 165 -22.99 -15.38 -11.48
N TRP A 166 -23.43 -15.01 -12.69
CA TRP A 166 -23.36 -13.63 -13.17
C TRP A 166 -24.60 -12.82 -12.70
N PRO A 167 -24.44 -11.54 -12.26
CA PRO A 167 -23.24 -10.71 -12.30
C PRO A 167 -22.23 -11.01 -11.18
N ALA A 168 -20.94 -10.80 -11.50
CA ALA A 168 -19.86 -10.97 -10.55
C ALA A 168 -20.02 -10.03 -9.34
N SER A 169 -19.74 -10.53 -8.13
CA SER A 169 -19.72 -9.68 -6.92
C SER A 169 -18.57 -8.67 -6.97
N TYR A 170 -17.38 -9.11 -7.40
CA TYR A 170 -16.22 -8.25 -7.58
C TYR A 170 -15.44 -8.64 -8.84
N HIS A 171 -14.98 -7.62 -9.59
CA HIS A 171 -13.83 -7.73 -10.47
C HIS A 171 -12.60 -7.22 -9.71
N LEU A 172 -11.62 -8.09 -9.49
CA LEU A 172 -10.35 -7.72 -8.85
C LEU A 172 -9.34 -7.41 -9.94
N ILE A 173 -8.88 -6.17 -10.00
CA ILE A 173 -8.00 -5.69 -11.07
C ILE A 173 -6.82 -4.88 -10.55
N GLY A 174 -5.73 -4.83 -11.31
CA GLY A 174 -4.68 -3.85 -11.13
C GLY A 174 -5.12 -2.45 -11.59
N LYS A 175 -4.62 -1.41 -10.96
CA LYS A 175 -4.93 -0.01 -11.30
C LYS A 175 -4.58 0.37 -12.76
N ASP A 176 -3.64 -0.35 -13.38
CA ASP A 176 -3.19 -0.14 -14.76
C ASP A 176 -4.25 -0.48 -15.81
N ILE A 177 -5.23 -1.30 -15.46
CA ILE A 177 -6.36 -1.67 -16.34
C ILE A 177 -7.69 -1.10 -15.87
N LEU A 178 -7.64 0.01 -15.10
CA LEU A 178 -8.82 0.66 -14.54
C LEU A 178 -9.77 1.16 -15.63
N THR A 179 -9.27 1.92 -16.61
CA THR A 179 -10.08 2.43 -17.72
C THR A 179 -10.73 1.29 -18.52
N THR A 180 -9.98 0.22 -18.75
CA THR A 180 -10.47 -0.95 -19.46
C THR A 180 -11.68 -1.61 -18.77
N HIS A 181 -11.63 -1.73 -17.45
CA HIS A 181 -12.69 -2.38 -16.67
C HIS A 181 -13.81 -1.47 -16.19
N CYS A 182 -13.54 -0.14 -16.14
CA CYS A 182 -14.51 0.82 -15.64
C CYS A 182 -15.11 1.72 -16.75
N VAL A 183 -14.57 1.64 -17.98
CA VAL A 183 -15.12 2.37 -19.14
C VAL A 183 -15.44 1.40 -20.28
N TYR A 184 -14.45 0.66 -20.82
CA TYR A 184 -14.68 -0.21 -21.97
C TYR A 184 -15.66 -1.34 -21.63
N TRP A 185 -15.41 -2.07 -20.57
CA TRP A 185 -16.19 -3.22 -20.17
C TRP A 185 -17.66 -2.89 -19.87
N PRO A 186 -17.99 -1.92 -19.00
CA PRO A 186 -19.39 -1.59 -18.74
C PRO A 186 -20.12 -1.07 -19.97
N THR A 187 -19.47 -0.32 -20.86
CA THR A 187 -20.12 0.13 -22.10
C THR A 187 -20.42 -1.03 -23.05
N MET A 188 -19.53 -2.02 -23.15
CA MET A 188 -19.78 -3.26 -23.90
C MET A 188 -20.95 -4.06 -23.31
N LEU A 189 -20.99 -4.22 -21.98
CA LEU A 189 -22.09 -4.90 -21.30
C LEU A 189 -23.44 -4.19 -21.51
N MET A 190 -23.45 -2.85 -21.41
CA MET A 190 -24.64 -2.04 -21.67
C MET A 190 -25.14 -2.23 -23.10
N ALA A 191 -24.24 -2.28 -24.09
CA ALA A 191 -24.56 -2.51 -25.49
C ALA A 191 -25.10 -3.92 -25.74
N LEU A 192 -24.53 -4.90 -25.06
CA LEU A 192 -24.96 -6.30 -25.12
C LEU A 192 -26.21 -6.59 -24.28
N GLU A 193 -26.68 -5.63 -23.48
CA GLU A 193 -27.81 -5.79 -22.55
C GLU A 193 -27.54 -6.85 -21.48
N ILE A 194 -26.29 -6.96 -21.05
CA ILE A 194 -25.84 -7.85 -19.98
C ILE A 194 -25.67 -7.03 -18.69
N PRO A 195 -26.14 -7.51 -17.53
CA PRO A 195 -25.97 -6.82 -16.26
C PRO A 195 -24.51 -6.50 -15.96
N LEU A 196 -24.25 -5.34 -15.33
CA LEU A 196 -22.91 -4.96 -14.88
C LEU A 196 -22.47 -5.78 -13.65
N PRO A 197 -21.16 -5.98 -13.40
CA PRO A 197 -20.68 -6.52 -12.14
C PRO A 197 -21.11 -5.63 -10.98
N LYS A 198 -21.20 -6.18 -9.76
CA LYS A 198 -21.64 -5.41 -8.59
C LYS A 198 -20.58 -4.41 -8.14
N HIS A 199 -19.30 -4.78 -8.23
CA HIS A 199 -18.17 -3.90 -7.87
C HIS A 199 -16.94 -4.17 -8.74
N VAL A 200 -16.12 -3.14 -8.92
CA VAL A 200 -14.76 -3.23 -9.47
C VAL A 200 -13.77 -2.77 -8.42
N LEU A 201 -12.90 -3.66 -7.96
CA LEU A 201 -11.88 -3.38 -6.95
C LEU A 201 -10.51 -3.26 -7.61
N ALA A 202 -9.95 -2.05 -7.64
CA ALA A 202 -8.64 -1.78 -8.22
C ALA A 202 -7.55 -1.71 -7.14
N HIS A 203 -6.61 -2.66 -7.17
CA HIS A 203 -5.45 -2.64 -6.27
C HIS A 203 -4.26 -1.89 -6.88
N GLY A 204 -3.34 -1.44 -6.02
CA GLY A 204 -2.08 -0.81 -6.43
C GLY A 204 -1.02 -1.82 -6.91
N TRP A 205 0.16 -1.33 -7.21
CA TRP A 205 1.29 -2.16 -7.63
C TRP A 205 2.17 -2.57 -6.46
N TRP A 206 2.77 -3.75 -6.58
CA TRP A 206 3.94 -4.09 -5.82
C TRP A 206 5.18 -3.53 -6.53
N LEU A 207 5.98 -2.76 -5.79
CA LEU A 207 7.20 -2.12 -6.29
C LEU A 207 8.42 -2.80 -5.68
N THR A 208 9.52 -2.83 -6.44
CA THR A 208 10.84 -3.23 -5.98
C THR A 208 11.84 -2.18 -6.42
N GLY A 209 12.62 -1.62 -5.48
CA GLY A 209 13.56 -0.55 -5.78
C GLY A 209 12.91 0.71 -6.40
N GLY A 210 11.65 1.02 -6.02
CA GLY A 210 10.90 2.17 -6.53
C GLY A 210 10.26 1.98 -7.91
N SER A 211 10.41 0.81 -8.54
CA SER A 211 9.86 0.51 -9.87
C SER A 211 8.84 -0.63 -9.81
N LYS A 212 7.86 -0.63 -10.73
CA LYS A 212 6.89 -1.74 -10.87
C LYS A 212 7.64 -3.06 -11.09
N MET A 213 7.27 -4.08 -10.34
CA MET A 213 7.79 -5.44 -10.55
C MET A 213 7.46 -5.92 -11.96
N SER A 214 8.47 -6.36 -12.70
CA SER A 214 8.30 -6.89 -14.05
C SER A 214 9.23 -8.06 -14.30
N LYS A 215 8.72 -9.09 -14.98
CA LYS A 215 9.53 -10.23 -15.43
C LYS A 215 10.59 -9.80 -16.45
N SER A 216 10.26 -8.83 -17.30
CA SER A 216 11.15 -8.33 -18.35
C SER A 216 12.32 -7.50 -17.82
N SER A 217 12.16 -6.85 -16.67
CA SER A 217 13.22 -6.07 -15.99
C SER A 217 14.05 -6.88 -15.00
N GLY A 218 13.69 -8.14 -14.75
CA GLY A 218 14.38 -8.98 -13.76
C GLY A 218 14.15 -8.56 -12.30
N THR A 219 13.24 -7.59 -12.05
CA THR A 219 12.92 -7.09 -10.70
C THR A 219 11.77 -7.86 -10.03
N GLY A 220 11.23 -8.88 -10.71
CA GLY A 220 10.14 -9.69 -10.18
C GLY A 220 10.58 -10.54 -9.00
N VAL A 221 9.88 -10.42 -7.88
CA VAL A 221 10.00 -11.35 -6.75
C VAL A 221 9.28 -12.63 -7.11
N ASN A 222 9.96 -13.78 -6.96
CA ASN A 222 9.31 -15.07 -7.14
C ASN A 222 8.59 -15.48 -5.84
N PRO A 223 7.24 -15.53 -5.81
CA PRO A 223 6.50 -15.92 -4.62
C PRO A 223 6.84 -17.31 -4.10
N MET A 224 7.25 -18.24 -5.01
CA MET A 224 7.56 -19.61 -4.64
C MET A 224 8.72 -19.70 -3.64
N ASP A 225 9.77 -18.88 -3.84
CA ASP A 225 10.95 -18.89 -2.99
C ASP A 225 10.58 -18.51 -1.53
N TYR A 226 9.68 -17.55 -1.35
CA TYR A 226 9.19 -17.15 -0.03
C TYR A 226 8.27 -18.19 0.60
N MET A 227 7.42 -18.82 -0.20
CA MET A 227 6.52 -19.86 0.31
C MET A 227 7.27 -21.13 0.70
N GLU A 228 8.31 -21.51 -0.04
CA GLU A 228 9.16 -22.64 0.29
C GLU A 228 9.99 -22.39 1.56
N GLN A 229 10.50 -21.17 1.71
CA GLN A 229 11.36 -20.83 2.85
C GLN A 229 10.58 -20.51 4.12
N PHE A 230 9.45 -19.81 4.04
CA PHE A 230 8.74 -19.26 5.20
C PHE A 230 7.33 -19.79 5.39
N GLY A 231 6.83 -20.57 4.45
CA GLY A 231 5.48 -21.11 4.44
C GLY A 231 4.46 -20.17 3.74
N VAL A 232 3.41 -20.80 3.24
CA VAL A 232 2.34 -20.12 2.49
C VAL A 232 1.63 -19.07 3.34
N ASP A 233 1.27 -19.41 4.57
CA ASP A 233 0.50 -18.55 5.47
C ASP A 233 1.24 -17.26 5.83
N ALA A 234 2.56 -17.34 6.05
CA ALA A 234 3.38 -16.17 6.33
C ALA A 234 3.41 -15.21 5.13
N PHE A 235 3.51 -15.75 3.91
CA PHE A 235 3.50 -14.95 2.69
C PHE A 235 2.13 -14.31 2.45
N ARG A 236 1.03 -15.07 2.62
CA ARG A 236 -0.33 -14.53 2.53
C ARG A 236 -0.58 -13.41 3.54
N TYR A 237 -0.16 -13.63 4.79
CA TYR A 237 -0.27 -12.61 5.85
C TYR A 237 0.45 -11.33 5.46
N PHE A 238 1.70 -11.43 5.00
CA PHE A 238 2.48 -10.27 4.60
C PHE A 238 1.78 -9.47 3.49
N LEU A 239 1.33 -10.15 2.42
CA LEU A 239 0.66 -9.48 1.30
C LEU A 239 -0.61 -8.75 1.75
N ALA A 240 -1.44 -9.41 2.55
CA ALA A 240 -2.71 -8.86 3.01
C ALA A 240 -2.53 -7.73 4.05
N ARG A 241 -1.46 -7.81 4.85
CA ARG A 241 -1.17 -6.86 5.93
C ARG A 241 -0.48 -5.60 5.44
N GLU A 242 0.44 -5.72 4.50
CA GLU A 242 1.32 -4.63 4.10
C GLU A 242 0.67 -3.71 3.07
N MET A 243 -0.10 -4.26 2.13
CA MET A 243 -0.72 -3.46 1.07
C MET A 243 -2.04 -2.84 1.53
N VAL A 244 -2.10 -1.51 1.56
CA VAL A 244 -3.37 -0.80 1.63
C VAL A 244 -4.04 -0.89 0.25
N VAL A 245 -5.27 -1.42 0.20
CA VAL A 245 -6.00 -1.62 -1.06
C VAL A 245 -6.06 -0.33 -1.87
N GLY A 246 -5.65 -0.41 -3.13
CA GLY A 246 -5.59 0.70 -4.07
C GLY A 246 -4.30 1.51 -4.07
N GLN A 247 -3.47 1.43 -3.04
CA GLN A 247 -2.17 2.11 -2.96
C GLN A 247 -1.04 1.19 -3.43
N ASP A 248 0.03 1.79 -3.95
CA ASP A 248 1.26 1.06 -4.26
C ASP A 248 1.99 0.69 -2.97
N CYS A 249 2.64 -0.46 -2.98
CA CYS A 249 3.39 -0.97 -1.84
C CYS A 249 4.78 -1.45 -2.28
N THR A 250 5.81 -1.15 -1.49
CA THR A 250 7.17 -1.63 -1.77
C THR A 250 7.41 -2.96 -1.09
N PHE A 251 7.79 -3.97 -1.88
CA PHE A 251 8.25 -5.24 -1.37
C PHE A 251 9.75 -5.19 -1.06
N SER A 252 10.14 -5.62 0.12
CA SER A 252 11.54 -5.88 0.45
C SER A 252 11.64 -7.08 1.41
N ASP A 253 12.73 -7.83 1.29
CA ASP A 253 13.03 -8.98 2.14
C ASP A 253 13.08 -8.59 3.62
N ASP A 254 13.68 -7.44 3.93
CA ASP A 254 13.73 -6.90 5.28
C ASP A 254 12.34 -6.53 5.84
N ALA A 255 11.47 -5.93 5.03
CA ALA A 255 10.11 -5.62 5.44
C ALA A 255 9.33 -6.91 5.73
N PHE A 256 9.47 -7.92 4.86
CA PHE A 256 8.87 -9.23 5.05
C PHE A 256 9.32 -9.87 6.37
N LYS A 257 10.63 -10.02 6.58
CA LYS A 257 11.20 -10.65 7.78
C LYS A 257 10.83 -9.89 9.07
N ARG A 258 10.89 -8.56 9.03
CA ARG A 258 10.47 -7.74 10.18
C ARG A 258 9.01 -7.95 10.52
N ARG A 259 8.11 -7.93 9.52
CA ARG A 259 6.67 -8.10 9.73
C ARG A 259 6.34 -9.46 10.33
N ILE A 260 6.89 -10.54 9.77
CA ILE A 260 6.66 -11.90 10.28
C ILE A 260 7.20 -12.05 11.71
N ASN A 261 8.38 -11.51 11.99
CA ASN A 261 8.96 -11.58 13.33
C ASN A 261 8.16 -10.76 14.37
N SER A 262 7.71 -9.54 14.01
CA SER A 262 6.97 -8.70 14.94
C SER A 262 5.57 -9.25 15.22
N ASP A 263 4.79 -9.42 14.17
CA ASP A 263 3.36 -9.69 14.30
C ASP A 263 3.09 -11.18 14.58
N LEU A 264 3.76 -12.08 13.86
CA LEU A 264 3.46 -13.52 13.95
C LEU A 264 4.31 -14.25 14.99
N ALA A 265 5.63 -14.05 15.00
CA ALA A 265 6.47 -14.77 15.97
C ALA A 265 6.38 -14.17 17.37
N ASN A 266 6.54 -12.83 17.50
CA ASN A 266 6.60 -12.17 18.80
C ASN A 266 5.21 -11.90 19.39
N ASP A 267 4.24 -11.42 18.61
CA ASP A 267 2.92 -11.11 19.14
C ASP A 267 2.02 -12.34 19.20
N LEU A 268 1.56 -12.87 18.05
CA LEU A 268 0.60 -13.98 18.01
C LEU A 268 1.19 -15.29 18.53
N GLY A 269 2.35 -15.68 18.03
CA GLY A 269 3.00 -16.96 18.40
C GLY A 269 3.39 -17.00 19.86
N ASN A 270 3.92 -15.90 20.41
CA ASN A 270 4.32 -15.82 21.80
C ASN A 270 3.10 -15.89 22.75
N VAL A 271 2.01 -15.15 22.45
CA VAL A 271 0.81 -15.18 23.31
C VAL A 271 0.16 -16.56 23.32
N LEU A 272 0.03 -17.21 22.16
CA LEU A 272 -0.49 -18.58 22.08
C LEU A 272 0.38 -19.54 22.89
N ASN A 273 1.70 -19.54 22.70
CA ASN A 273 2.61 -20.42 23.41
C ASN A 273 2.59 -20.21 24.93
N ARG A 274 2.49 -18.96 25.39
CA ARG A 274 2.42 -18.63 26.83
C ARG A 274 1.13 -19.17 27.46
N VAL A 275 -0.01 -18.95 26.83
CA VAL A 275 -1.30 -19.47 27.31
C VAL A 275 -1.30 -20.99 27.30
N HIS A 276 -0.90 -21.60 26.18
CA HIS A 276 -0.83 -23.04 26.00
C HIS A 276 0.04 -23.71 27.08
N ARG A 277 1.28 -23.24 27.25
CA ARG A 277 2.21 -23.81 28.25
C ARG A 277 1.69 -23.68 29.68
N LEU A 278 1.10 -22.54 30.04
CA LEU A 278 0.56 -22.34 31.39
C LEU A 278 -0.63 -23.27 31.68
N VAL A 279 -1.48 -23.56 30.70
CA VAL A 279 -2.58 -24.52 30.86
C VAL A 279 -2.03 -25.94 30.98
N LEU A 280 -1.07 -26.34 30.14
CA LEU A 280 -0.44 -27.66 30.23
C LEU A 280 0.23 -27.89 31.61
N THR A 281 0.96 -26.89 32.10
CA THR A 281 1.74 -27.04 33.34
C THR A 281 0.89 -26.99 34.61
N ASN A 282 -0.16 -26.14 34.65
CA ASN A 282 -0.89 -25.86 35.90
C ASN A 282 -2.28 -26.51 35.98
N PHE A 283 -2.81 -27.00 34.82
CA PHE A 283 -4.16 -27.56 34.72
C PHE A 283 -4.19 -28.87 33.91
N GLU A 284 -3.09 -29.62 33.88
CA GLU A 284 -3.00 -30.91 33.22
C GLU A 284 -3.47 -30.92 31.76
N GLY A 285 -3.27 -29.80 31.06
CA GLY A 285 -3.69 -29.61 29.66
C GLY A 285 -5.20 -29.40 29.47
N LYS A 286 -5.98 -29.21 30.52
CA LYS A 286 -7.41 -28.90 30.44
C LYS A 286 -7.62 -27.41 30.73
N LEU A 287 -8.31 -26.73 29.83
CA LEU A 287 -8.65 -25.31 30.03
C LEU A 287 -9.52 -25.19 31.29
N PRO A 288 -9.08 -24.46 32.34
CA PRO A 288 -9.90 -24.28 33.53
C PRO A 288 -11.12 -23.40 33.21
N LYS A 289 -12.16 -23.50 34.01
CA LYS A 289 -13.32 -22.61 33.94
C LYS A 289 -13.01 -21.29 34.64
N ALA A 290 -13.41 -20.16 34.05
CA ALA A 290 -13.35 -18.88 34.74
C ALA A 290 -14.33 -18.85 35.93
N THR A 291 -13.87 -18.40 37.09
CA THR A 291 -14.67 -18.23 38.30
C THR A 291 -15.07 -16.77 38.51
N GLN A 292 -14.32 -15.83 37.94
CA GLN A 292 -14.55 -14.39 38.06
C GLN A 292 -14.09 -13.65 36.81
N ILE A 293 -14.73 -12.52 36.53
CA ILE A 293 -14.35 -11.57 35.50
C ILE A 293 -14.06 -10.25 36.21
N ASP A 294 -12.80 -9.87 36.24
CA ASP A 294 -12.36 -8.59 36.81
C ASP A 294 -12.31 -7.47 35.72
N ALA A 295 -11.99 -6.25 36.15
CA ALA A 295 -11.98 -5.11 35.24
C ALA A 295 -11.01 -5.28 34.04
N PRO A 296 -9.74 -5.76 34.17
CA PRO A 296 -8.88 -6.04 33.04
C PRO A 296 -9.41 -7.12 32.10
N ALA A 297 -10.07 -8.17 32.63
CA ALA A 297 -10.72 -9.19 31.82
C ALA A 297 -11.90 -8.60 31.04
N GLN A 298 -12.73 -7.77 31.69
CA GLN A 298 -13.85 -7.10 31.04
C GLN A 298 -13.39 -6.13 29.92
N GLU A 299 -12.28 -5.42 30.11
CA GLU A 299 -11.66 -4.57 29.06
C GLU A 299 -11.26 -5.41 27.85
N LEU A 300 -10.64 -6.58 28.06
CA LEU A 300 -10.25 -7.47 26.97
C LEU A 300 -11.46 -8.04 26.22
N ILE A 301 -12.53 -8.42 26.94
CA ILE A 301 -13.79 -8.87 26.33
C ILE A 301 -14.41 -7.75 25.49
N THR A 302 -14.42 -6.54 26.01
CA THR A 302 -14.93 -5.36 25.29
C THR A 302 -14.14 -5.11 24.01
N LEU A 303 -12.80 -5.16 24.09
CA LEU A 303 -11.93 -5.04 22.94
C LEU A 303 -12.20 -6.12 21.88
N ALA A 304 -12.37 -7.38 22.31
CA ALA A 304 -12.66 -8.49 21.40
C ALA A 304 -13.96 -8.27 20.62
N ASN A 305 -15.02 -7.78 21.30
CA ASN A 305 -16.29 -7.47 20.65
C ASN A 305 -16.16 -6.26 19.69
N GLN A 306 -15.43 -5.23 20.07
CA GLN A 306 -15.14 -4.08 19.19
C GLN A 306 -14.39 -4.50 17.93
N VAL A 307 -13.35 -5.33 18.09
CA VAL A 307 -12.58 -5.86 16.95
C VAL A 307 -13.48 -6.69 16.03
N ARG A 308 -14.40 -7.49 16.58
CA ARG A 308 -15.37 -8.22 15.76
C ARG A 308 -16.17 -7.28 14.85
N GLU A 309 -16.75 -6.23 15.39
CA GLU A 309 -17.52 -5.25 14.59
C GLU A 309 -16.64 -4.54 13.55
N GLN A 310 -15.40 -4.19 13.92
CA GLN A 310 -14.43 -3.58 13.01
C GLN A 310 -14.05 -4.53 11.87
N VAL A 311 -13.85 -5.83 12.14
CA VAL A 311 -13.55 -6.86 11.14
C VAL A 311 -14.69 -6.94 10.12
N PHE A 312 -15.95 -7.08 10.55
CA PHE A 312 -17.08 -7.18 9.63
C PHE A 312 -17.27 -5.90 8.80
N SER A 313 -17.20 -4.74 9.45
CA SER A 313 -17.27 -3.45 8.75
C SER A 313 -16.12 -3.26 7.77
N GLY A 314 -14.90 -3.59 8.18
CA GLY A 314 -13.71 -3.45 7.35
C GLY A 314 -13.70 -4.37 6.13
N ILE A 315 -14.19 -5.61 6.27
CA ILE A 315 -14.34 -6.54 5.15
C ILE A 315 -15.36 -5.99 4.13
N THR A 316 -16.51 -5.52 4.60
CA THR A 316 -17.54 -4.90 3.74
C THR A 316 -16.98 -3.70 2.97
N GLN A 317 -16.09 -2.91 3.60
CA GLN A 317 -15.44 -1.76 2.99
C GLN A 317 -14.15 -2.11 2.24
N VAL A 318 -13.78 -3.39 2.15
CA VAL A 318 -12.55 -3.90 1.49
C VAL A 318 -11.27 -3.28 2.06
N LYS A 319 -11.22 -2.99 3.36
CA LYS A 319 -10.07 -2.42 4.08
C LYS A 319 -9.19 -3.51 4.71
N LEU A 320 -8.71 -4.46 3.90
CA LEU A 320 -8.09 -5.69 4.36
C LEU A 320 -6.90 -5.48 5.32
N SER A 321 -5.98 -4.55 5.00
CA SER A 321 -4.82 -4.27 5.86
C SER A 321 -5.24 -3.70 7.23
N GLN A 322 -6.30 -2.87 7.25
CA GLN A 322 -6.86 -2.34 8.51
C GLN A 322 -7.55 -3.43 9.33
N VAL A 323 -8.30 -4.31 8.69
CA VAL A 323 -8.92 -5.48 9.34
C VAL A 323 -7.87 -6.32 10.07
N ILE A 324 -6.74 -6.60 9.41
CA ILE A 324 -5.64 -7.34 10.05
C ILE A 324 -5.02 -6.54 11.20
N GLU A 325 -4.85 -5.23 11.06
CA GLU A 325 -4.36 -4.38 12.16
C GLU A 325 -5.30 -4.41 13.37
N ASP A 326 -6.62 -4.35 13.14
CA ASP A 326 -7.62 -4.42 14.20
C ASP A 326 -7.54 -5.78 14.93
N ILE A 327 -7.39 -6.90 14.19
CA ILE A 327 -7.18 -8.22 14.80
C ILE A 327 -5.87 -8.25 15.60
N MET A 328 -4.79 -7.70 15.08
CA MET A 328 -3.51 -7.64 15.79
C MET A 328 -3.56 -6.73 17.01
N SER A 329 -4.46 -5.74 17.04
CA SER A 329 -4.72 -4.93 18.24
C SER A 329 -5.30 -5.77 19.39
N LEU A 330 -6.17 -6.74 19.07
CA LEU A 330 -6.66 -7.73 20.06
C LEU A 330 -5.50 -8.61 20.56
N VAL A 331 -4.65 -9.11 19.67
CA VAL A 331 -3.47 -9.92 20.05
C VAL A 331 -2.54 -9.14 21.00
N ARG A 332 -2.26 -7.87 20.71
CA ARG A 332 -1.50 -6.99 21.62
C ARG A 332 -2.25 -6.70 22.92
N GLY A 333 -3.58 -6.61 22.86
CA GLY A 333 -4.45 -6.52 24.05
C GLY A 333 -4.30 -7.71 24.97
N ILE A 334 -4.24 -8.94 24.41
CA ILE A 334 -4.01 -10.16 25.19
C ILE A 334 -2.63 -10.14 25.84
N ASN A 335 -1.58 -9.77 25.11
CA ASN A 335 -0.23 -9.64 25.66
C ASN A 335 -0.21 -8.67 26.85
N ARG A 336 -0.82 -7.48 26.72
CA ARG A 336 -0.93 -6.51 27.79
C ARG A 336 -1.74 -7.05 28.99
N TYR A 337 -2.83 -7.75 28.76
CA TYR A 337 -3.63 -8.40 29.80
C TYR A 337 -2.78 -9.41 30.60
N LEU A 338 -2.01 -10.27 29.91
CA LEU A 338 -1.12 -11.22 30.57
C LEU A 338 0.02 -10.53 31.34
N GLU A 339 0.50 -9.37 30.91
CA GLU A 339 1.48 -8.59 31.67
C GLU A 339 0.88 -7.99 32.94
N ILE A 340 -0.31 -7.44 32.87
CA ILE A 340 -1.03 -6.89 34.04
C ILE A 340 -1.30 -7.99 35.06
N LYS A 341 -1.84 -9.12 34.62
CA LYS A 341 -2.25 -10.23 35.50
C LYS A 341 -1.09 -11.13 35.93
N ALA A 342 0.05 -11.07 35.22
CA ALA A 342 1.27 -11.82 35.51
C ALA A 342 1.02 -13.31 35.87
N PRO A 343 0.33 -14.12 35.04
CA PRO A 343 -0.08 -15.49 35.38
C PRO A 343 1.09 -16.40 35.79
N TRP A 344 2.31 -16.12 35.34
CA TRP A 344 3.53 -16.80 35.80
C TRP A 344 3.90 -16.53 37.27
N LYS A 345 3.37 -15.46 37.87
CA LYS A 345 3.48 -15.20 39.31
C LYS A 345 2.35 -15.91 40.05
N LEU A 346 1.11 -15.81 39.54
CA LEU A 346 -0.05 -16.51 40.10
C LEU A 346 0.16 -18.04 40.14
N ALA A 347 0.79 -18.60 39.12
CA ALA A 347 1.13 -20.03 39.05
C ALA A 347 2.07 -20.51 40.17
N LYS A 348 2.77 -19.63 40.88
CA LYS A 348 3.64 -19.96 41.99
C LYS A 348 2.94 -19.91 43.34
N ASP A 349 1.71 -19.38 43.41
CA ASP A 349 0.90 -19.24 44.61
C ASP A 349 -0.31 -20.18 44.55
N PRO A 350 -0.34 -21.24 45.34
CA PRO A 350 -1.46 -22.16 45.35
C PRO A 350 -2.80 -21.52 45.74
N SER A 351 -2.78 -20.41 46.48
CA SER A 351 -4.01 -19.66 46.88
C SER A 351 -4.61 -18.86 45.73
N ALA A 352 -3.82 -18.55 44.70
CA ALA A 352 -4.22 -17.77 43.51
C ALA A 352 -4.74 -18.67 42.36
N LYS A 353 -4.99 -19.97 42.60
CA LYS A 353 -5.34 -20.93 41.53
C LYS A 353 -6.63 -20.54 40.78
N ASP A 354 -7.65 -20.02 41.47
CA ASP A 354 -8.91 -19.60 40.85
C ASP A 354 -8.73 -18.33 40.00
N GLU A 355 -7.88 -17.41 40.45
CA GLU A 355 -7.52 -16.23 39.66
C GLU A 355 -6.75 -16.63 38.42
N LEU A 356 -5.73 -17.52 38.57
CA LEU A 356 -4.98 -18.05 37.42
C LEU A 356 -5.92 -18.74 36.43
N ALA A 357 -6.89 -19.53 36.90
CA ALA A 357 -7.89 -20.19 36.06
C ALA A 357 -8.67 -19.17 35.22
N SER A 358 -9.18 -18.11 35.85
CA SER A 358 -9.95 -17.06 35.18
C SER A 358 -9.10 -16.28 34.16
N VAL A 359 -7.83 -16.01 34.49
CA VAL A 359 -6.89 -15.33 33.61
C VAL A 359 -6.60 -16.16 32.35
N LEU A 360 -6.31 -17.45 32.52
CA LEU A 360 -6.00 -18.33 31.39
C LEU A 360 -7.22 -18.63 30.52
N PHE A 361 -8.40 -18.78 31.13
CA PHE A 361 -9.65 -18.93 30.36
C PHE A 361 -9.90 -17.70 29.45
N THR A 362 -9.85 -16.51 30.03
CA THR A 362 -10.08 -15.25 29.30
C THR A 362 -9.05 -15.06 28.17
N ALA A 363 -7.76 -15.32 28.46
CA ALA A 363 -6.72 -15.20 27.47
C ALA A 363 -6.87 -16.25 26.34
N ALA A 364 -7.19 -17.51 26.69
CA ALA A 364 -7.40 -18.58 25.72
C ALA A 364 -8.55 -18.26 24.75
N GLU A 365 -9.68 -17.76 25.27
CA GLU A 365 -10.82 -17.38 24.43
C GLU A 365 -10.48 -16.21 23.48
N ALA A 366 -9.74 -15.22 23.94
CA ALA A 366 -9.29 -14.12 23.10
C ALA A 366 -8.30 -14.59 22.02
N VAL A 367 -7.38 -15.51 22.33
CA VAL A 367 -6.46 -16.11 21.35
C VAL A 367 -7.24 -16.92 20.31
N ARG A 368 -8.20 -17.76 20.76
CA ARG A 368 -9.08 -18.52 19.87
C ARG A 368 -9.76 -17.58 18.87
N LEU A 369 -10.35 -16.51 19.36
CA LEU A 369 -11.08 -15.56 18.52
C LEU A 369 -10.15 -14.86 17.51
N SER A 370 -8.93 -14.48 17.95
CA SER A 370 -7.93 -13.90 17.06
C SER A 370 -7.51 -14.85 15.94
N LEU A 371 -7.32 -16.15 16.26
CA LEU A 371 -7.02 -17.18 15.27
C LEU A 371 -8.18 -17.40 14.29
N CYS A 372 -9.42 -17.40 14.77
CA CYS A 372 -10.60 -17.51 13.91
C CYS A 372 -10.71 -16.32 12.93
N PHE A 373 -10.47 -15.09 13.38
CA PHE A 373 -10.47 -13.93 12.50
C PHE A 373 -9.35 -13.96 11.45
N LEU A 374 -8.19 -14.52 11.79
CA LEU A 374 -7.06 -14.66 10.87
C LEU A 374 -7.16 -15.88 9.94
N TRP A 375 -8.10 -16.80 10.18
CA TRP A 375 -8.23 -18.03 9.40
C TRP A 375 -8.33 -17.81 7.88
N PRO A 376 -9.11 -16.86 7.34
CA PRO A 376 -9.15 -16.65 5.90
C PRO A 376 -7.81 -16.22 5.28
N VAL A 377 -6.94 -15.62 6.09
CA VAL A 377 -5.61 -15.15 5.66
C VAL A 377 -4.55 -16.24 5.82
N MET A 378 -4.57 -16.95 6.94
CA MET A 378 -3.59 -17.98 7.31
C MET A 378 -4.27 -19.32 7.64
N PRO A 379 -4.87 -20.01 6.65
CA PRO A 379 -5.75 -21.16 6.91
C PRO A 379 -5.06 -22.32 7.65
N THR A 380 -3.81 -22.63 7.33
CA THR A 380 -3.10 -23.76 7.91
C THR A 380 -2.64 -23.46 9.33
N LYS A 381 -1.93 -22.35 9.52
CA LYS A 381 -1.34 -21.99 10.82
C LYS A 381 -2.36 -21.64 11.88
N THR A 382 -3.46 -21.01 11.50
CA THR A 382 -4.53 -20.72 12.47
C THR A 382 -5.24 -21.98 12.92
N MET A 383 -5.48 -22.95 12.02
CA MET A 383 -6.06 -24.23 12.40
C MET A 383 -5.12 -25.08 13.26
N GLU A 384 -3.81 -25.06 13.00
CA GLU A 384 -2.81 -25.66 13.91
C GLU A 384 -2.90 -25.03 15.31
N GLY A 385 -2.98 -23.68 15.40
CA GLY A 385 -3.14 -22.96 16.67
C GLY A 385 -4.44 -23.26 17.39
N LEU A 386 -5.55 -23.38 16.67
CA LEU A 386 -6.84 -23.77 17.22
C LEU A 386 -6.81 -25.22 17.73
N ALA A 387 -6.15 -26.12 17.03
CA ALA A 387 -5.95 -27.50 17.48
C ALA A 387 -5.13 -27.58 18.79
N MET A 388 -4.10 -26.72 18.95
CA MET A 388 -3.38 -26.58 20.21
C MET A 388 -4.30 -26.18 21.36
N LEU A 389 -5.34 -25.38 21.10
CA LEU A 389 -6.36 -24.96 22.08
C LEU A 389 -7.52 -25.95 22.20
N GLY A 390 -7.44 -27.13 21.57
CA GLY A 390 -8.48 -28.16 21.62
C GLY A 390 -9.80 -27.75 20.95
N THR A 391 -9.76 -26.93 19.88
CA THR A 391 -10.93 -26.42 19.19
C THR A 391 -10.71 -26.27 17.68
N THR A 392 -11.76 -25.88 16.96
CA THR A 392 -11.75 -25.60 15.52
C THR A 392 -12.50 -24.30 15.22
N CYS A 393 -12.38 -23.80 14.01
CA CYS A 393 -13.22 -22.74 13.47
C CYS A 393 -13.97 -23.26 12.24
N GLU A 394 -15.29 -23.12 12.23
CA GLU A 394 -16.17 -23.62 11.16
C GLU A 394 -16.88 -22.48 10.39
N GLY A 395 -16.55 -21.23 10.73
CA GLY A 395 -17.10 -20.06 10.09
C GLY A 395 -17.65 -19.01 11.05
N GLU A 396 -18.61 -18.22 10.58
CA GLU A 396 -19.11 -17.03 11.29
C GLU A 396 -19.66 -17.32 12.69
N LYS A 397 -20.28 -18.50 12.90
CA LYS A 397 -20.79 -18.93 14.21
C LYS A 397 -19.71 -18.99 15.30
N ASP A 398 -18.44 -19.07 14.92
CA ASP A 398 -17.30 -19.14 15.84
C ASP A 398 -16.61 -17.78 16.07
N LEU A 399 -17.09 -16.72 15.38
CA LEU A 399 -16.52 -15.38 15.43
C LEU A 399 -17.14 -14.51 16.54
N HIS A 400 -17.50 -15.10 17.67
CA HIS A 400 -18.02 -14.38 18.85
C HIS A 400 -17.37 -14.91 20.12
N TRP A 401 -17.41 -14.10 21.15
CA TRP A 401 -16.92 -14.44 22.48
C TRP A 401 -17.82 -15.49 23.14
N GLY A 402 -17.25 -16.43 23.90
CA GLY A 402 -17.97 -17.36 24.74
C GLY A 402 -18.14 -18.77 24.15
N LYS A 403 -17.30 -19.19 23.20
CA LYS A 403 -17.31 -20.55 22.68
C LYS A 403 -16.73 -21.55 23.70
N PHE A 404 -15.65 -21.20 24.40
CA PHE A 404 -15.10 -22.04 25.44
C PHE A 404 -16.02 -22.11 26.67
N GLN A 405 -16.14 -23.30 27.25
CA GLN A 405 -16.95 -23.58 28.44
C GLN A 405 -16.08 -23.99 29.65
N GLY A 406 -14.80 -24.25 29.40
CA GLY A 406 -13.87 -24.87 30.34
C GLY A 406 -13.94 -26.40 30.30
N GLY A 407 -12.78 -27.03 30.37
CA GLY A 407 -12.61 -28.48 30.22
C GLY A 407 -12.09 -28.92 28.87
N GLU A 408 -11.93 -28.01 27.90
CA GLU A 408 -11.31 -28.29 26.60
C GLU A 408 -9.89 -28.82 26.81
N SER A 409 -9.57 -29.91 26.12
CA SER A 409 -8.25 -30.53 26.21
C SER A 409 -7.31 -29.90 25.18
N PHE A 410 -6.27 -29.24 25.66
CA PHE A 410 -5.25 -28.66 24.80
C PHE A 410 -4.39 -29.78 24.16
N GLY A 411 -4.17 -29.66 22.86
CA GLY A 411 -3.36 -30.59 22.09
C GLY A 411 -1.86 -30.35 22.28
N GLU A 412 -1.06 -31.27 21.76
CA GLU A 412 0.37 -31.02 21.58
C GLU A 412 0.61 -29.92 20.55
N GLY A 413 1.67 -29.14 20.69
CA GLY A 413 1.98 -28.09 19.74
C GLY A 413 3.41 -27.60 19.82
N ALA A 414 3.90 -27.16 18.66
CA ALA A 414 5.14 -26.45 18.49
C ALA A 414 4.86 -24.95 18.20
N PRO A 415 5.86 -24.08 18.34
CA PRO A 415 5.70 -22.68 17.96
C PRO A 415 5.22 -22.56 16.49
N LEU A 416 4.07 -21.90 16.27
CA LEU A 416 3.47 -21.78 14.93
C LEU A 416 4.35 -21.03 13.94
N PHE A 417 5.04 -20.01 14.43
CA PHE A 417 5.90 -19.14 13.64
C PHE A 417 7.27 -19.09 14.33
N PRO A 418 8.24 -19.87 13.86
CA PRO A 418 9.62 -19.75 14.33
C PRO A 418 10.15 -18.36 13.94
N ARG A 419 10.96 -17.79 14.81
CA ARG A 419 11.59 -16.50 14.52
C ARG A 419 12.51 -16.65 13.31
N ILE A 420 12.30 -15.83 12.30
CA ILE A 420 13.16 -15.78 11.13
C ILE A 420 14.47 -15.10 11.59
N GLU A 421 15.59 -15.77 11.42
CA GLU A 421 16.88 -15.12 11.57
C GLU A 421 16.97 -14.05 10.47
N VAL A 422 16.80 -12.80 10.86
CA VAL A 422 17.30 -11.71 10.03
C VAL A 422 18.80 -11.91 10.10
N GLU A 423 19.44 -12.29 8.99
CA GLU A 423 20.88 -12.16 8.94
C GLU A 423 21.18 -10.77 9.49
N LYS A 424 21.68 -10.73 10.70
CA LYS A 424 22.29 -9.50 11.17
C LYS A 424 23.32 -9.25 10.11
N ALA A 425 23.18 -8.12 9.40
CA ALA A 425 24.26 -7.64 8.55
C ALA A 425 25.53 -8.01 9.28
N PRO A 426 26.40 -8.87 8.73
CA PRO A 426 27.40 -9.67 9.44
C PRO A 426 27.93 -8.80 10.56
N PRO A 427 27.92 -9.24 11.83
CA PRO A 427 28.20 -8.37 12.97
C PRO A 427 29.40 -7.58 12.54
N PRO A 428 29.33 -6.25 12.44
CA PRO A 428 30.39 -5.47 11.80
C PRO A 428 31.66 -6.04 12.39
N PRO A 429 32.56 -6.65 11.58
CA PRO A 429 33.56 -7.64 11.94
C PRO A 429 34.09 -7.26 13.29
N ALA A 430 34.08 -8.21 14.24
CA ALA A 430 34.17 -7.98 15.68
C ALA A 430 35.19 -6.86 15.86
N LYS A 431 34.79 -5.72 16.32
CA LYS A 431 35.56 -4.48 16.34
C LYS A 431 37.00 -4.78 16.73
N THR A 432 37.80 -5.26 15.83
CA THR A 432 39.16 -4.81 15.73
C THR A 432 38.95 -3.34 15.68
N LYS A 433 39.46 -2.62 16.66
CA LYS A 433 39.43 -1.18 16.79
C LYS A 433 39.85 -0.53 15.45
N GLU A 434 39.12 -0.77 14.38
CA GLU A 434 39.02 0.08 13.23
C GLU A 434 38.11 1.20 13.73
N GLN A 435 38.78 2.18 14.20
CA GLN A 435 38.33 3.52 14.39
C GLN A 435 37.13 3.77 13.49
N ASN A 436 35.99 4.26 14.09
CA ASN A 436 35.02 5.04 13.35
C ASN A 436 35.82 5.85 12.33
N LYS A 437 35.88 5.37 11.07
CA LYS A 437 36.29 6.27 10.00
C LYS A 437 35.25 7.38 10.10
N PRO A 438 35.64 8.58 10.46
CA PRO A 438 34.69 9.69 10.44
C PRO A 438 34.11 9.67 9.06
N VAL A 439 32.76 9.76 8.94
CA VAL A 439 32.10 10.06 7.68
C VAL A 439 32.93 11.19 7.10
N LEU A 440 33.65 10.93 6.01
CA LEU A 440 34.52 11.97 5.44
C LEU A 440 33.59 13.12 5.07
N ALA A 441 33.94 14.32 5.40
CA ALA A 441 33.15 15.52 5.10
C ALA A 441 32.75 15.62 3.62
N THR A 442 33.47 14.91 2.76
CA THR A 442 33.19 14.76 1.32
C THR A 442 31.96 13.92 0.98
N ASP A 443 31.52 12.98 1.84
CA ASP A 443 30.41 12.06 1.53
C ASP A 443 29.06 12.57 2.03
N VAL A 444 29.07 13.51 2.96
CA VAL A 444 27.88 13.98 3.66
C VAL A 444 26.89 14.75 2.77
N PRO A 445 27.31 15.59 1.82
CA PRO A 445 26.37 16.31 0.96
C PRO A 445 25.43 15.38 0.18
N SER A 446 25.89 14.17 -0.18
CA SER A 446 25.07 13.18 -0.86
C SER A 446 23.95 12.58 0.01
N LEU A 447 24.12 12.63 1.34
CA LEU A 447 23.21 12.05 2.33
C LEU A 447 22.11 13.02 2.79
N LEU A 448 22.28 14.35 2.55
CA LEU A 448 21.32 15.35 2.98
C LEU A 448 20.04 15.29 2.15
N ASP A 449 18.91 15.22 2.83
CA ASP A 449 17.59 15.39 2.21
C ASP A 449 17.08 16.80 2.53
N LEU A 450 17.42 17.74 1.67
CA LEU A 450 17.01 19.14 1.75
C LEU A 450 15.86 19.39 0.82
N ARG A 451 14.70 19.84 1.33
CA ARG A 451 13.47 20.00 0.54
C ARG A 451 12.90 21.40 0.62
N CYS A 452 12.26 21.82 -0.48
CA CYS A 452 11.36 22.96 -0.45
C CYS A 452 10.12 22.57 0.35
N ALA A 453 9.81 23.35 1.38
CA ALA A 453 8.64 23.13 2.23
C ALA A 453 7.92 24.46 2.52
N LYS A 454 6.66 24.41 2.94
CA LYS A 454 5.84 25.58 3.24
C LYS A 454 5.39 25.58 4.70
N ILE A 455 5.55 26.71 5.40
CA ILE A 455 5.02 26.89 6.76
C ILE A 455 3.51 27.16 6.67
N ILE A 456 2.71 26.29 7.31
CA ILE A 456 1.23 26.37 7.32
C ILE A 456 0.72 27.17 8.51
N SER A 457 1.24 26.88 9.72
CA SER A 457 0.92 27.60 10.94
C SER A 457 2.12 27.81 11.81
N VAL A 458 2.07 28.86 12.64
CA VAL A 458 3.08 29.27 13.60
C VAL A 458 2.39 29.51 14.93
N GLU A 459 2.85 28.80 15.95
CA GLU A 459 2.33 28.91 17.31
C GLU A 459 3.49 29.11 18.30
N ASP A 460 3.23 29.77 19.40
CA ASP A 460 4.21 29.91 20.48
C ASP A 460 4.43 28.55 21.16
N HIS A 461 5.69 28.24 21.48
CA HIS A 461 5.97 27.02 22.22
C HIS A 461 5.48 27.18 23.67
N PRO A 462 4.65 26.24 24.22
CA PRO A 462 4.05 26.41 25.55
C PRO A 462 5.06 26.52 26.68
N ASP A 463 6.20 25.81 26.58
CA ASP A 463 7.21 25.71 27.64
C ASP A 463 8.57 26.36 27.28
N ALA A 464 8.62 27.19 26.20
CA ALA A 464 9.87 27.82 25.77
C ALA A 464 9.64 29.19 25.11
N GLU A 465 9.98 30.28 25.81
CA GLU A 465 9.77 31.65 25.34
C GLU A 465 10.49 31.99 24.03
N SER A 466 11.58 31.30 23.68
CA SER A 466 12.39 31.56 22.47
C SER A 466 12.03 30.71 21.27
N LEU A 467 11.08 29.78 21.39
CA LEU A 467 10.75 28.85 20.35
C LEU A 467 9.36 29.09 19.76
N TYR A 468 9.24 28.81 18.47
CA TYR A 468 7.96 28.57 17.77
C TYR A 468 7.75 27.09 17.55
N VAL A 469 6.47 26.67 17.50
CA VAL A 469 6.00 25.39 16.99
C VAL A 469 5.41 25.64 15.62
N LEU A 470 6.03 25.09 14.59
CA LEU A 470 5.64 25.26 13.21
C LEU A 470 4.95 24.01 12.68
N LYS A 471 3.89 24.19 11.90
CA LYS A 471 3.35 23.13 11.05
C LYS A 471 3.84 23.38 9.62
N VAL A 472 4.49 22.37 9.05
CA VAL A 472 5.23 22.51 7.79
C VAL A 472 4.77 21.44 6.81
N ASP A 473 4.31 21.84 5.64
CA ASP A 473 4.05 20.97 4.49
C ASP A 473 5.37 20.74 3.73
N ALA A 474 5.84 19.52 3.70
CA ALA A 474 7.04 19.06 3.01
C ALA A 474 6.74 18.23 1.75
N GLY A 475 5.50 18.26 1.25
CA GLY A 475 5.04 17.44 0.12
C GLY A 475 4.83 15.97 0.51
N GLU A 476 4.59 15.69 1.78
CA GLU A 476 4.33 14.36 2.35
C GLU A 476 2.84 14.20 2.67
N SER A 477 2.41 12.99 2.97
CA SER A 477 1.01 12.70 3.34
C SER A 477 0.58 13.37 4.64
N GLU A 478 1.53 13.68 5.54
CA GLU A 478 1.29 14.31 6.83
C GLU A 478 2.13 15.58 7.00
N VAL A 479 1.54 16.57 7.65
CA VAL A 479 2.20 17.84 7.99
C VAL A 479 3.18 17.61 9.13
N ARG A 480 4.41 18.06 8.97
CA ARG A 480 5.45 17.94 10.01
C ARG A 480 5.30 19.00 11.10
N THR A 481 5.58 18.60 12.32
CA THR A 481 5.75 19.54 13.46
C THR A 481 7.23 19.83 13.64
N ILE A 482 7.62 21.09 13.66
CA ILE A 482 9.00 21.51 13.83
C ILE A 482 9.09 22.60 14.90
N CYS A 483 9.99 22.45 15.86
CA CYS A 483 10.31 23.48 16.83
C CYS A 483 11.52 24.28 16.35
N SER A 484 11.41 25.62 16.33
CA SER A 484 12.46 26.48 15.78
C SER A 484 12.67 27.72 16.63
N GLY A 485 13.95 28.12 16.80
CA GLY A 485 14.39 29.29 17.59
C GLY A 485 14.30 30.63 16.85
N LEU A 486 13.30 30.84 16.01
CA LEU A 486 13.18 31.98 15.10
C LEU A 486 12.54 33.24 15.75
N LYS A 487 12.07 33.18 16.99
CA LYS A 487 11.36 34.30 17.66
C LYS A 487 12.11 35.64 17.72
N LYS A 488 13.45 35.57 17.73
CA LYS A 488 14.27 36.78 17.72
C LYS A 488 14.43 37.40 16.33
N SER A 489 14.12 36.63 15.29
CA SER A 489 14.42 37.02 13.90
C SER A 489 13.17 37.28 13.09
N TYR A 490 12.03 36.63 13.40
CA TYR A 490 10.79 36.69 12.60
C TYR A 490 9.56 36.73 13.49
N THR A 491 8.53 37.46 13.03
CA THR A 491 7.18 37.40 13.60
C THR A 491 6.39 36.21 13.01
N PRO A 492 5.31 35.75 13.64
CA PRO A 492 4.45 34.69 13.08
C PRO A 492 3.89 35.00 11.69
N GLU A 493 3.57 36.28 11.43
CA GLU A 493 3.02 36.76 10.16
C GLU A 493 4.06 36.67 9.02
N GLU A 494 5.34 36.91 9.32
CA GLU A 494 6.44 36.80 8.34
C GLU A 494 6.79 35.36 8.01
N LEU A 495 6.48 34.43 8.89
CA LEU A 495 6.76 32.99 8.73
C LEU A 495 5.61 32.25 8.06
N LYS A 496 4.38 32.64 8.33
CA LYS A 496 3.19 31.96 7.79
C LYS A 496 3.17 32.06 6.26
N ASP A 497 2.86 30.96 5.60
CA ASP A 497 2.83 30.81 4.15
C ASP A 497 4.18 30.93 3.42
N ARG A 498 5.29 31.11 4.16
CA ARG A 498 6.63 31.22 3.58
C ARG A 498 7.15 29.85 3.11
N LEU A 499 7.83 29.88 1.95
CA LEU A 499 8.64 28.74 1.51
C LEU A 499 9.98 28.74 2.24
N ILE A 500 10.45 27.57 2.62
CA ILE A 500 11.68 27.38 3.40
C ILE A 500 12.47 26.20 2.86
N LEU A 501 13.75 26.14 3.18
CA LEU A 501 14.58 24.95 2.98
C LEU A 501 14.55 24.10 4.26
N LEU A 502 13.96 22.91 4.14
CA LEU A 502 13.80 21.97 5.24
C LEU A 502 14.84 20.84 5.16
N PHE A 503 15.55 20.58 6.23
CA PHE A 503 16.34 19.36 6.43
C PHE A 503 15.41 18.23 6.88
N ALA A 504 14.96 17.41 5.92
CA ALA A 504 13.86 16.48 6.09
C ALA A 504 14.26 15.14 6.69
N ASN A 505 15.50 14.67 6.52
CA ASN A 505 15.98 13.40 7.08
C ASN A 505 16.77 13.55 8.38
N LEU A 506 16.60 14.67 9.10
CA LEU A 506 17.09 14.81 10.46
C LEU A 506 16.29 13.90 11.40
N LYS A 507 16.98 13.15 12.24
CA LYS A 507 16.33 12.26 13.23
C LYS A 507 15.41 13.06 14.15
N PRO A 508 14.12 12.71 14.27
CA PRO A 508 13.20 13.39 15.17
C PRO A 508 13.72 13.42 16.61
N ALA A 509 13.57 14.56 17.25
CA ALA A 509 14.02 14.76 18.62
C ALA A 509 13.02 15.59 19.43
N PRO A 510 12.81 15.28 20.72
CA PRO A 510 11.97 16.09 21.59
C PRO A 510 12.67 17.39 21.97
N LEU A 511 12.05 18.53 21.67
CA LEU A 511 12.47 19.86 22.10
C LEU A 511 11.45 20.38 23.12
N ARG A 512 11.85 20.47 24.41
CA ARG A 512 10.97 20.91 25.51
C ARG A 512 9.59 20.22 25.51
N GLY A 513 9.54 18.88 25.26
CA GLY A 513 8.32 18.09 25.31
C GLY A 513 7.57 17.93 23.97
N ILE A 514 7.91 18.73 22.95
CA ILE A 514 7.32 18.61 21.60
C ILE A 514 8.32 17.92 20.66
N MET A 515 7.84 16.91 19.91
CA MET A 515 8.66 16.18 18.93
C MET A 515 8.88 17.04 17.69
N SER A 516 10.13 17.46 17.43
CA SER A 516 10.53 18.15 16.21
C SER A 516 10.94 17.15 15.14
N MET A 517 10.31 17.22 13.96
CA MET A 517 10.45 16.25 12.86
C MET A 517 11.27 16.84 11.68
N GLY A 518 12.33 17.56 11.98
CA GLY A 518 13.21 18.21 11.00
C GLY A 518 13.78 19.51 11.52
N MET A 519 14.49 20.24 10.65
CA MET A 519 15.12 21.53 10.97
C MET A 519 15.02 22.47 9.76
N LEU A 520 14.68 23.74 10.00
CA LEU A 520 14.76 24.79 9.00
C LEU A 520 16.20 25.26 8.88
N LEU A 521 16.69 25.44 7.67
CA LEU A 521 18.03 25.98 7.45
C LEU A 521 18.00 27.51 7.41
N ALA A 522 18.93 28.11 8.14
CA ALA A 522 19.13 29.56 8.21
C ALA A 522 20.60 29.91 8.22
N GLY A 523 20.96 31.03 7.63
CA GLY A 523 22.32 31.61 7.71
C GLY A 523 22.47 32.55 8.88
N ASP A 524 23.70 32.72 9.34
CA ASP A 524 24.09 33.68 10.40
C ASP A 524 24.02 35.11 9.87
N GLY A 525 22.98 35.83 10.25
CA GLY A 525 22.81 37.25 9.93
C GLY A 525 23.48 38.18 10.91
N GLU A 526 23.31 39.50 10.69
CA GLU A 526 23.86 40.55 11.58
C GLU A 526 23.17 40.52 12.94
N GLU A 527 23.92 40.90 13.99
CA GLU A 527 23.45 40.97 15.39
C GLU A 527 22.91 39.63 15.94
N GLY A 528 23.35 38.48 15.37
CA GLY A 528 22.92 37.14 15.80
C GLY A 528 21.48 36.80 15.42
N LYS A 529 20.92 37.44 14.39
CA LYS A 529 19.63 37.07 13.79
C LYS A 529 19.82 35.97 12.79
N ALA A 530 18.93 35.00 12.80
CA ALA A 530 18.87 33.96 11.78
C ALA A 530 18.21 34.51 10.51
N VAL A 531 18.77 34.22 9.33
CA VAL A 531 18.20 34.56 8.03
C VAL A 531 17.82 33.26 7.32
N LEU A 532 16.52 33.02 7.13
CA LEU A 532 16.04 31.81 6.51
C LEU A 532 16.54 31.67 5.08
N VAL A 533 16.84 30.43 4.72
CA VAL A 533 17.20 30.05 3.35
C VAL A 533 15.96 30.01 2.49
N ASP A 534 15.94 30.80 1.41
CA ASP A 534 14.81 30.91 0.51
C ASP A 534 14.99 29.99 -0.72
N PRO A 535 14.08 29.00 -0.94
CA PRO A 535 13.98 28.30 -2.21
C PRO A 535 13.64 29.28 -3.35
N PRO A 536 14.04 29.02 -4.61
CA PRO A 536 13.63 29.83 -5.74
C PRO A 536 12.10 29.97 -5.83
N ALA A 537 11.62 31.13 -6.24
CA ALA A 537 10.19 31.38 -6.40
C ALA A 537 9.56 30.30 -7.32
N ASN A 538 8.37 29.82 -6.94
CA ASN A 538 7.63 28.75 -7.65
C ASN A 538 8.26 27.35 -7.59
N THR A 539 9.23 27.08 -6.70
CA THR A 539 9.68 25.69 -6.46
C THR A 539 8.53 24.87 -5.87
N PRO A 540 8.14 23.75 -6.48
CA PRO A 540 7.07 22.90 -5.92
C PRO A 540 7.45 22.37 -4.53
N ILE A 541 6.47 22.35 -3.62
CA ILE A 541 6.66 21.76 -2.28
C ILE A 541 7.04 20.29 -2.42
N GLY A 542 7.96 19.82 -1.58
CA GLY A 542 8.51 18.46 -1.62
C GLY A 542 9.68 18.28 -2.58
N THR A 543 9.97 19.23 -3.47
CA THR A 543 11.13 19.16 -4.37
C THR A 543 12.43 19.14 -3.56
N ARG A 544 13.34 18.20 -3.87
CA ARG A 544 14.65 18.07 -3.22
C ARG A 544 15.68 19.00 -3.86
N ALA A 545 16.41 19.74 -3.05
CA ALA A 545 17.60 20.48 -3.46
C ALA A 545 18.80 19.52 -3.57
N LEU A 546 19.65 19.72 -4.56
CA LEU A 546 20.83 18.90 -4.82
C LEU A 546 22.09 19.76 -4.93
N PHE A 547 23.22 19.24 -4.45
CA PHE A 547 24.52 19.87 -4.70
C PHE A 547 24.99 19.55 -6.12
N LYS A 548 25.36 20.56 -6.89
CA LYS A 548 25.78 20.42 -8.28
C LYS A 548 26.95 19.43 -8.40
N GLY A 549 26.76 18.40 -9.22
CA GLY A 549 27.79 17.38 -9.45
C GLY A 549 27.83 16.26 -8.39
N ILE A 550 26.94 16.29 -7.38
CA ILE A 550 26.83 15.25 -6.36
C ILE A 550 25.58 14.40 -6.64
N ILE A 551 25.77 13.10 -6.77
CA ILE A 551 24.66 12.14 -6.89
C ILE A 551 24.12 11.88 -5.49
N PRO A 552 22.82 12.12 -5.23
CA PRO A 552 22.25 11.85 -3.92
C PRO A 552 22.29 10.35 -3.62
N SER A 553 22.74 10.00 -2.41
CA SER A 553 22.63 8.64 -1.88
C SER A 553 21.23 8.40 -1.33
N GLU A 554 20.91 7.14 -1.04
CA GLU A 554 19.68 6.82 -0.31
C GLU A 554 19.62 7.61 1.01
N SER A 555 18.50 8.31 1.24
CA SER A 555 18.31 9.12 2.44
C SER A 555 18.17 8.21 3.66
N ARG A 556 19.14 8.27 4.57
CA ARG A 556 19.08 7.67 5.90
C ARG A 556 18.88 8.77 6.95
N GLU A 557 18.28 8.45 8.09
CA GLU A 557 18.21 9.39 9.20
C GLU A 557 19.61 9.83 9.64
N LEU A 558 19.82 11.15 9.74
CA LEU A 558 21.03 11.77 10.22
C LEU A 558 20.81 12.36 11.62
N LYS A 559 21.78 12.24 12.49
CA LYS A 559 21.76 12.92 13.79
C LYS A 559 22.27 14.35 13.64
N ILE A 560 21.82 15.27 14.51
CA ILE A 560 22.31 16.64 14.52
C ILE A 560 23.85 16.71 14.60
N LYS A 561 24.49 15.86 15.39
CA LYS A 561 25.97 15.76 15.50
C LYS A 561 26.66 15.34 14.18
N ASP A 562 25.95 14.75 13.25
CA ASP A 562 26.50 14.44 11.94
C ASP A 562 26.37 15.66 11.02
N PHE A 563 25.28 16.43 11.16
CA PHE A 563 25.11 17.71 10.48
C PHE A 563 26.13 18.78 10.96
N ASP A 564 26.43 18.87 12.26
CA ASP A 564 27.43 19.78 12.81
C ASP A 564 28.85 19.62 12.23
N LYS A 565 29.11 18.50 11.54
CA LYS A 565 30.39 18.23 10.85
C LYS A 565 30.40 18.73 9.40
N ILE A 566 29.25 19.24 8.91
CA ILE A 566 29.09 19.73 7.54
C ILE A 566 29.29 21.23 7.58
N SER A 567 30.16 21.75 6.74
CA SER A 567 30.31 23.18 6.54
C SER A 567 29.44 23.62 5.37
N LEU A 568 28.24 24.11 5.67
CA LEU A 568 27.46 24.88 4.71
C LEU A 568 27.81 26.35 4.87
N TYR A 569 28.11 27.01 3.78
CA TYR A 569 28.46 28.42 3.79
C TYR A 569 27.86 29.15 2.59
N VAL A 570 27.77 30.48 2.73
CA VAL A 570 27.24 31.35 1.67
C VAL A 570 28.40 31.97 0.88
N LYS A 571 28.29 31.97 -0.43
CA LYS A 571 29.15 32.68 -1.35
C LYS A 571 28.30 33.24 -2.49
N ASP A 572 28.47 34.53 -2.79
CA ASP A 572 27.64 35.26 -3.77
C ASP A 572 26.14 35.06 -3.53
N LYS A 573 25.71 35.16 -2.25
CA LYS A 573 24.32 34.89 -1.79
C LYS A 573 23.81 33.46 -2.06
N THR A 574 24.66 32.54 -2.45
CA THR A 574 24.31 31.15 -2.77
C THR A 574 24.94 30.18 -1.78
N ILE A 575 24.27 29.08 -1.49
CA ILE A 575 24.74 28.08 -0.51
C ILE A 575 25.66 27.08 -1.20
N PHE A 576 26.78 26.81 -0.51
CA PHE A 576 27.78 25.83 -0.92
C PHE A 576 28.10 24.83 0.18
N CYS A 577 28.52 23.64 -0.24
CA CYS A 577 29.19 22.63 0.56
C CYS A 577 30.38 22.07 -0.21
N ASN A 578 31.60 22.16 0.35
CA ASN A 578 32.82 21.68 -0.32
C ASN A 578 32.91 22.13 -1.80
N ASP A 579 32.76 23.42 -2.07
CA ASP A 579 32.75 24.03 -3.41
C ASP A 579 31.59 23.60 -4.34
N ASN A 580 30.67 22.75 -3.90
CA ASN A 580 29.50 22.36 -4.66
C ASN A 580 28.31 23.24 -4.28
N ARG A 581 27.71 23.89 -5.30
CA ARG A 581 26.57 24.79 -5.13
C ARG A 581 25.26 24.03 -4.93
N LEU A 582 24.43 24.47 -4.00
CA LEU A 582 23.09 23.92 -3.78
C LEU A 582 22.08 24.50 -4.77
N GLU A 583 21.31 23.65 -5.42
CA GLU A 583 20.39 24.01 -6.51
C GLU A 583 19.05 23.24 -6.42
N PHE A 584 17.97 23.91 -6.86
CA PHE A 584 16.72 23.26 -7.25
C PHE A 584 16.64 23.24 -8.78
N ASN A 585 16.70 22.06 -9.39
CA ASN A 585 16.61 21.89 -10.85
C ASN A 585 17.51 22.88 -11.64
N GLY A 586 18.75 23.07 -11.19
CA GLY A 586 19.72 23.99 -11.81
C GLY A 586 19.62 25.46 -11.37
N THR A 587 18.61 25.84 -10.60
CA THR A 587 18.48 27.19 -10.03
C THR A 587 19.12 27.25 -8.64
N PRO A 588 20.05 28.17 -8.36
CA PRO A 588 20.71 28.29 -7.07
C PRO A 588 19.76 28.57 -5.92
N VAL A 589 20.05 28.01 -4.76
CA VAL A 589 19.37 28.32 -3.50
C VAL A 589 20.04 29.53 -2.87
N SER A 590 19.24 30.53 -2.46
CA SER A 590 19.75 31.80 -1.95
C SER A 590 19.60 31.96 -0.43
N CYS A 591 20.53 32.69 0.15
CA CYS A 591 20.47 33.16 1.53
C CYS A 591 21.10 34.58 1.61
N ASP A 592 20.34 35.54 2.10
CA ASP A 592 20.75 36.95 2.08
C ASP A 592 21.59 37.33 3.32
N VAL A 593 22.74 36.69 3.42
CA VAL A 593 23.76 36.93 4.47
C VAL A 593 25.11 37.25 3.83
N LYS A 594 26.09 37.66 4.62
CA LYS A 594 27.47 37.94 4.16
C LYS A 594 28.14 36.67 3.63
N ASP A 595 29.03 36.81 2.66
CA ASP A 595 29.88 35.72 2.20
C ASP A 595 30.66 35.10 3.36
N GLU A 596 30.85 33.78 3.28
CA GLU A 596 31.43 32.92 4.32
C GLU A 596 30.59 32.76 5.60
N ALA A 597 29.37 33.34 5.68
CA ALA A 597 28.45 33.04 6.77
C ALA A 597 28.06 31.57 6.77
N SER A 598 28.01 30.96 7.96
CA SER A 598 27.59 29.58 8.13
C SER A 598 26.08 29.45 7.95
N VAL A 599 25.64 28.30 7.44
CA VAL A 599 24.25 27.92 7.35
C VAL A 599 23.99 26.71 8.23
N HIS A 600 23.04 26.82 9.13
CA HIS A 600 22.71 25.81 10.13
C HIS A 600 21.27 25.34 10.05
#